data_6bd3c43ec89a5e2de2d96b191bab62e0
#
_entry.id   6bd3c43ec89a5e2de2d96b191bab62e0
#
_cell.length_a   1.000
_cell.length_b   1.000
_cell.length_c   1.000
_cell.angle_alpha   90.00
_cell.angle_beta   90.00
_cell.angle_gamma   90.00
#
_symmetry.space_group_name_H-M   'P 1'
#
loop_
_entity.id
_entity.type
_entity.pdbx_description
1 polymer ?
#
loop_
_entity_poly.entity_id
_entity_poly.type
_entity_poly.pdbx_seq_one_letter_code
_entity_poly.pdbx_strand_id
1 'polypeptide(L)'
;RIITLGLELGILQPGRIALAAPTGKAAVRLQEQIKDAFEQSPRSNSPNADDRPKAMTLHRLLGASADGSRFRHHADKLLPFDFLLIDEASMIDLLMMARLFAACGPETRVVLLGDPDQLTSVEAGSVLPDLCGGESASGKLAECRVHLNISRRAAEGTGILELAEHINTGQPQAALDWIQDPKNPHLHQVKGANVAP
;
A
#
# COMPACT_ATOMS: atom_id res chain seq x y z
N ARG A 1 -1.47 -7.49 11.53
CA ARG A 1 -1.33 -8.92 11.95
C ARG A 1 0.00 -9.54 11.52
N ILE A 2 0.53 -9.28 10.30
CA ILE A 2 1.84 -9.84 9.85
C ILE A 2 2.95 -9.43 10.82
N ILE A 3 3.02 -8.16 11.19
CA ILE A 3 4.04 -7.63 12.10
C ILE A 3 3.88 -8.23 13.51
N THR A 4 2.67 -8.22 14.07
CA THR A 4 2.39 -8.80 15.37
C THR A 4 2.77 -10.29 15.43
N LEU A 5 2.37 -11.06 14.43
CA LEU A 5 2.72 -12.47 14.33
C LEU A 5 4.23 -12.68 14.18
N GLY A 6 4.89 -11.88 13.34
CA GLY A 6 6.35 -11.97 13.14
C GLY A 6 7.15 -11.64 14.40
N LEU A 7 6.68 -10.71 15.22
CA LEU A 7 7.24 -10.39 16.53
C LEU A 7 6.98 -11.49 17.55
N GLU A 8 5.77 -12.04 17.60
CA GLU A 8 5.41 -13.15 18.50
C GLU A 8 6.21 -14.43 18.21
N LEU A 9 6.50 -14.69 16.94
CA LEU A 9 7.30 -15.84 16.51
C LEU A 9 8.82 -15.60 16.61
N GLY A 10 9.25 -14.38 17.01
CA GLY A 10 10.67 -14.03 17.07
C GLY A 10 11.35 -13.89 15.71
N ILE A 11 10.58 -13.86 14.61
CA ILE A 11 11.09 -13.71 13.24
C ILE A 11 11.48 -12.24 12.98
N LEU A 12 10.75 -11.31 13.60
CA LEU A 12 10.99 -9.87 13.50
C LEU A 12 11.47 -9.32 14.85
N GLN A 13 12.35 -8.33 14.79
CA GLN A 13 12.82 -7.60 15.98
C GLN A 13 12.25 -6.18 15.98
N PRO A 14 11.69 -5.65 17.09
CA PRO A 14 10.98 -4.37 17.12
C PRO A 14 11.78 -3.21 16.51
N GLY A 15 13.05 -3.05 16.92
CA GLY A 15 13.92 -1.98 16.45
C GLY A 15 14.44 -2.14 15.00
N ARG A 16 14.11 -3.24 14.34
CA ARG A 16 14.54 -3.57 12.97
C ARG A 16 13.41 -3.51 11.94
N ILE A 17 12.25 -2.96 12.34
CA ILE A 17 11.07 -2.81 11.49
C ILE A 17 10.88 -1.35 11.15
N ALA A 18 10.70 -1.03 9.88
CA ALA A 18 10.23 0.29 9.42
C ALA A 18 8.88 0.18 8.71
N LEU A 19 8.05 1.20 8.95
CA LEU A 19 6.75 1.37 8.32
C LEU A 19 6.77 2.71 7.58
N ALA A 20 6.39 2.70 6.31
CA ALA A 20 6.36 3.93 5.55
C ALA A 20 5.19 4.00 4.58
N ALA A 21 4.90 5.24 4.13
CA ALA A 21 3.92 5.53 3.10
C ALA A 21 4.41 6.72 2.26
N PRO A 22 3.92 6.92 1.03
CA PRO A 22 4.34 8.03 0.18
C PRO A 22 3.92 9.39 0.74
N THR A 23 2.79 9.47 1.44
CA THR A 23 2.23 10.73 1.97
C THR A 23 2.16 10.75 3.49
N GLY A 24 2.17 11.98 4.07
CA GLY A 24 2.01 12.16 5.51
C GLY A 24 0.67 11.64 6.03
N LYS A 25 -0.43 11.84 5.28
CA LYS A 25 -1.76 11.35 5.64
C LYS A 25 -1.80 9.82 5.69
N ALA A 26 -1.22 9.14 4.71
CA ALA A 26 -1.13 7.68 4.70
C ALA A 26 -0.26 7.16 5.86
N ALA A 27 0.87 7.82 6.16
CA ALA A 27 1.72 7.44 7.28
C ALA A 27 1.00 7.56 8.63
N VAL A 28 0.19 8.61 8.84
CA VAL A 28 -0.63 8.76 10.07
C VAL A 28 -1.65 7.63 10.17
N ARG A 29 -2.38 7.32 9.08
CA ARG A 29 -3.35 6.21 9.05
C ARG A 29 -2.70 4.87 9.36
N LEU A 30 -1.53 4.61 8.75
CA LEU A 30 -0.75 3.39 9.01
C LEU A 30 -0.35 3.29 10.49
N GLN A 31 0.07 4.41 11.10
CA GLN A 31 0.41 4.47 12.53
C GLN A 31 -0.78 4.11 13.42
N GLU A 32 -1.97 4.64 13.13
CA GLU A 32 -3.21 4.33 13.86
C GLU A 32 -3.56 2.85 13.75
N GLN A 33 -3.56 2.29 12.54
CA GLN A 33 -3.84 0.88 12.30
C GLN A 33 -2.87 -0.06 13.04
N ILE A 34 -1.61 0.31 13.10
CA ILE A 34 -0.60 -0.47 13.83
C ILE A 34 -0.84 -0.39 15.34
N LYS A 35 -1.14 0.79 15.86
CA LYS A 35 -1.50 0.98 17.27
C LYS A 35 -2.68 0.09 17.66
N ASP A 36 -3.78 0.16 16.90
CA ASP A 36 -4.98 -0.65 17.13
C ASP A 36 -4.68 -2.16 17.07
N ALA A 37 -3.84 -2.59 16.12
CA ALA A 37 -3.46 -3.99 15.98
C ALA A 37 -2.65 -4.51 17.19
N PHE A 38 -1.81 -3.67 17.78
CA PHE A 38 -1.06 -4.02 19.00
C PHE A 38 -1.96 -4.01 20.25
N GLU A 39 -2.92 -3.09 20.34
CA GLU A 39 -3.86 -3.03 21.47
C GLU A 39 -4.85 -4.21 21.48
N GLN A 40 -5.19 -4.74 20.30
CA GLN A 40 -6.10 -5.88 20.14
C GLN A 40 -5.38 -7.24 20.23
N SER A 41 -4.05 -7.28 20.34
CA SER A 41 -3.32 -8.53 20.46
C SER A 41 -3.37 -9.04 21.90
N PRO A 42 -3.96 -10.24 22.17
CA PRO A 42 -4.12 -10.76 23.54
C PRO A 42 -2.81 -11.25 24.17
N ARG A 43 -1.75 -11.37 23.40
CA ARG A 43 -0.43 -11.82 23.87
C ARG A 43 0.50 -10.64 24.07
N SER A 44 0.36 -10.02 25.21
CA SER A 44 1.11 -8.83 25.61
C SER A 44 2.52 -9.11 26.15
N ASN A 45 3.32 -9.89 25.44
CA ASN A 45 4.76 -9.63 25.40
C ASN A 45 5.03 -8.50 24.38
N SER A 46 4.11 -7.56 24.31
CA SER A 46 4.19 -6.41 23.45
C SER A 46 5.44 -5.62 23.82
N PRO A 47 6.30 -5.26 22.88
CA PRO A 47 7.40 -4.37 23.14
C PRO A 47 6.88 -3.13 23.86
N ASN A 48 7.67 -2.54 24.76
CA ASN A 48 7.34 -1.30 25.41
C ASN A 48 6.84 -0.30 24.36
N ALA A 49 5.95 0.60 24.73
CA ALA A 49 5.34 1.55 23.79
C ALA A 49 6.38 2.28 22.90
N ASP A 50 7.59 2.50 23.44
CA ASP A 50 8.71 3.14 22.73
C ASP A 50 9.39 2.23 21.70
N ASP A 51 9.26 0.91 21.82
CA ASP A 51 9.85 -0.07 20.90
C ASP A 51 8.92 -0.42 19.73
N ARG A 52 7.70 0.11 19.73
CA ARG A 52 6.75 -0.12 18.64
C ARG A 52 7.21 0.53 17.35
N PRO A 53 7.07 -0.15 16.20
CA PRO A 53 7.41 0.43 14.91
C PRO A 53 6.63 1.72 14.66
N LYS A 54 7.35 2.78 14.23
CA LYS A 54 6.76 4.08 13.92
C LYS A 54 6.61 4.24 12.41
N ALA A 55 5.41 4.62 11.98
CA ALA A 55 5.14 4.91 10.58
C ALA A 55 5.62 6.32 10.22
N MET A 56 6.20 6.46 9.02
CA MET A 56 6.74 7.73 8.53
C MET A 56 6.57 7.83 7.01
N THR A 57 6.86 8.99 6.43
CA THR A 57 6.90 9.11 4.98
C THR A 57 8.18 8.48 4.41
N LEU A 58 8.13 8.03 3.12
CA LEU A 58 9.31 7.52 2.43
C LEU A 58 10.47 8.51 2.44
N HIS A 59 10.19 9.80 2.24
CA HIS A 59 11.20 10.86 2.32
C HIS A 59 11.89 10.89 3.68
N ARG A 60 11.12 10.76 4.76
CA ARG A 60 11.67 10.72 6.12
C ARG A 60 12.44 9.43 6.39
N LEU A 61 11.96 8.30 5.90
CA LEU A 61 12.63 7.01 6.00
C LEU A 61 14.01 7.06 5.35
N LEU A 62 14.08 7.58 4.12
CA LEU A 62 15.34 7.74 3.39
C LEU A 62 16.21 8.89 3.89
N GLY A 63 15.69 9.73 4.80
CA GLY A 63 16.40 10.86 5.35
C GLY A 63 16.64 11.97 4.35
N ALA A 64 15.58 12.38 3.64
CA ALA A 64 15.63 13.50 2.70
C ALA A 64 16.13 14.79 3.37
N SER A 65 17.00 15.53 2.68
CA SER A 65 17.40 16.89 3.06
C SER A 65 16.22 17.86 2.96
N ALA A 66 16.30 19.00 3.64
CA ALA A 66 15.21 19.98 3.67
C ALA A 66 14.80 20.50 2.28
N ASP A 67 15.74 20.54 1.34
CA ASP A 67 15.52 20.89 -0.07
C ASP A 67 15.12 19.70 -0.97
N GLY A 68 15.01 18.49 -0.40
CA GLY A 68 14.65 17.27 -1.13
C GLY A 68 15.71 16.75 -2.11
N SER A 69 16.87 17.44 -2.24
CA SER A 69 17.88 17.13 -3.26
C SER A 69 18.73 15.90 -2.94
N ARG A 70 18.89 15.58 -1.65
CA ARG A 70 19.76 14.49 -1.17
C ARG A 70 19.02 13.60 -0.19
N PHE A 71 19.43 12.34 -0.16
CA PHE A 71 18.94 11.34 0.78
C PHE A 71 20.09 10.78 1.60
N ARG A 72 19.88 10.59 2.90
CA ARG A 72 20.88 10.03 3.82
C ARG A 72 21.17 8.57 3.51
N HIS A 73 20.11 7.80 3.17
CA HIS A 73 20.18 6.39 2.87
C HIS A 73 20.16 6.18 1.35
N HIS A 74 21.12 5.43 0.85
CA HIS A 74 21.38 5.11 -0.55
C HIS A 74 22.23 3.84 -0.63
N ALA A 75 22.69 3.44 -1.81
CA ALA A 75 23.43 2.18 -2.02
C ALA A 75 24.66 2.01 -1.12
N ASP A 76 25.38 3.10 -0.82
CA ASP A 76 26.59 3.04 0.04
C ASP A 76 26.27 3.25 1.53
N LYS A 77 25.02 3.57 1.87
CA LYS A 77 24.55 3.79 3.23
C LYS A 77 23.13 3.24 3.42
N LEU A 78 23.06 1.95 3.62
CA LEU A 78 21.80 1.22 3.68
C LEU A 78 20.92 1.60 4.87
N LEU A 79 19.63 1.33 4.76
CA LEU A 79 18.67 1.42 5.84
C LEU A 79 19.00 0.38 6.92
N PRO A 80 18.91 0.74 8.22
CA PRO A 80 19.23 -0.16 9.31
C PRO A 80 18.06 -1.09 9.70
N PHE A 81 17.27 -1.54 8.71
CA PHE A 81 16.07 -2.32 8.94
C PHE A 81 16.10 -3.65 8.20
N ASP A 82 15.60 -4.71 8.85
CA ASP A 82 15.49 -6.05 8.27
C ASP A 82 14.12 -6.27 7.62
N PHE A 83 13.13 -5.46 8.03
CA PHE A 83 11.77 -5.54 7.52
C PHE A 83 11.22 -4.14 7.24
N LEU A 84 10.77 -3.93 6.01
CA LEU A 84 10.07 -2.71 5.60
C LEU A 84 8.66 -3.07 5.14
N LEU A 85 7.66 -2.35 5.65
CA LEU A 85 6.30 -2.39 5.14
C LEU A 85 5.95 -1.01 4.59
N ILE A 86 5.62 -0.97 3.31
CA ILE A 86 5.27 0.24 2.59
C ILE A 86 3.80 0.17 2.22
N ASP A 87 3.01 1.11 2.73
CA ASP A 87 1.59 1.24 2.41
C ASP A 87 1.34 2.26 1.30
N GLU A 88 0.23 2.14 0.57
CA GLU A 88 -0.13 2.96 -0.59
C GLU A 88 0.97 2.98 -1.68
N ALA A 89 1.57 1.81 -1.95
CA ALA A 89 2.71 1.69 -2.86
C ALA A 89 2.37 2.04 -4.32
N SER A 90 1.10 2.03 -4.71
CA SER A 90 0.61 2.48 -6.03
C SER A 90 0.89 3.97 -6.31
N MET A 91 1.06 4.78 -5.25
CA MET A 91 1.37 6.21 -5.36
C MET A 91 2.88 6.51 -5.46
N ILE A 92 3.73 5.50 -5.46
CA ILE A 92 5.19 5.68 -5.49
C ILE A 92 5.64 5.74 -6.94
N ASP A 93 6.33 6.82 -7.31
CA ASP A 93 6.96 6.96 -8.62
C ASP A 93 8.20 6.06 -8.78
N LEU A 94 8.61 5.85 -10.03
CA LEU A 94 9.74 4.99 -10.38
C LEU A 94 11.05 5.42 -9.68
N LEU A 95 11.31 6.73 -9.61
CA LEU A 95 12.55 7.23 -9.04
C LEU A 95 12.61 7.00 -7.52
N MET A 96 11.51 7.25 -6.82
CA MET A 96 11.42 7.01 -5.39
C MET A 96 11.51 5.52 -5.07
N MET A 97 10.88 4.65 -5.87
CA MET A 97 10.97 3.19 -5.73
C MET A 97 12.41 2.71 -5.95
N ALA A 98 13.09 3.21 -6.98
CA ALA A 98 14.51 2.89 -7.23
C ALA A 98 15.42 3.32 -6.08
N ARG A 99 15.21 4.51 -5.51
CA ARG A 99 15.93 5.00 -4.32
C ARG A 99 15.68 4.13 -3.09
N LEU A 100 14.43 3.74 -2.88
CA LEU A 100 14.05 2.84 -1.78
C LEU A 100 14.81 1.51 -1.88
N PHE A 101 14.75 0.85 -3.02
CA PHE A 101 15.43 -0.42 -3.22
C PHE A 101 16.97 -0.29 -3.16
N ALA A 102 17.53 0.77 -3.70
CA ALA A 102 18.97 1.03 -3.58
C ALA A 102 19.43 1.20 -2.11
N ALA A 103 18.56 1.69 -1.24
CA ALA A 103 18.84 1.85 0.19
C ALA A 103 18.56 0.58 1.02
N CYS A 104 17.97 -0.47 0.44
CA CYS A 104 17.70 -1.73 1.12
C CYS A 104 18.95 -2.63 1.11
N GLY A 105 19.21 -3.31 2.21
CA GLY A 105 20.23 -4.35 2.27
C GLY A 105 19.78 -5.65 1.59
N PRO A 106 20.70 -6.57 1.27
CA PRO A 106 20.38 -7.81 0.57
C PRO A 106 19.45 -8.74 1.38
N GLU A 107 19.47 -8.62 2.69
CA GLU A 107 18.61 -9.41 3.60
C GLU A 107 17.33 -8.67 4.01
N THR A 108 17.16 -7.44 3.56
CA THR A 108 15.97 -6.65 3.90
C THR A 108 14.74 -7.21 3.20
N ARG A 109 13.72 -7.58 3.96
CA ARG A 109 12.43 -8.00 3.44
C ARG A 109 11.53 -6.78 3.24
N VAL A 110 11.08 -6.57 2.02
CA VAL A 110 10.20 -5.45 1.66
C VAL A 110 8.81 -5.99 1.33
N VAL A 111 7.80 -5.46 2.02
CA VAL A 111 6.38 -5.73 1.75
C VAL A 111 5.75 -4.45 1.21
N LEU A 112 5.28 -4.51 -0.03
CA LEU A 112 4.55 -3.43 -0.67
C LEU A 112 3.05 -3.72 -0.56
N LEU A 113 2.29 -2.81 0.02
CA LEU A 113 0.84 -2.83 0.07
C LEU A 113 0.31 -1.72 -0.82
N GLY A 114 -0.64 -2.03 -1.68
CA GLY A 114 -1.22 -1.06 -2.59
C GLY A 114 -2.23 -1.71 -3.51
N ASP A 115 -2.89 -0.89 -4.28
CA ASP A 115 -3.89 -1.30 -5.25
C ASP A 115 -3.37 -0.95 -6.66
N PRO A 116 -3.04 -1.94 -7.51
CA PRO A 116 -2.50 -1.70 -8.84
C PRO A 116 -3.51 -1.03 -9.77
N ASP A 117 -4.81 -1.10 -9.47
CA ASP A 117 -5.89 -0.54 -10.28
C ASP A 117 -6.26 0.90 -9.88
N GLN A 118 -5.69 1.40 -8.77
CA GLN A 118 -5.88 2.81 -8.39
C GLN A 118 -5.13 3.76 -9.33
N LEU A 119 -5.64 5.00 -9.41
CA LEU A 119 -4.98 6.07 -10.14
C LEU A 119 -3.52 6.21 -9.66
N THR A 120 -2.62 6.09 -10.61
CA THR A 120 -1.18 6.18 -10.38
C THR A 120 -0.76 7.60 -9.97
N SER A 121 0.46 7.72 -9.43
CA SER A 121 1.06 9.01 -9.14
C SER A 121 1.06 9.92 -10.38
N VAL A 122 0.94 11.22 -10.16
CA VAL A 122 0.98 12.25 -11.24
C VAL A 122 2.37 12.29 -11.91
N GLU A 123 3.39 11.78 -11.24
CA GLU A 123 4.76 11.68 -11.74
C GLU A 123 4.98 10.39 -12.55
N ALA A 124 5.95 10.42 -13.48
CA ALA A 124 6.15 9.38 -14.47
C ALA A 124 6.44 8.00 -13.86
N GLY A 125 5.60 7.01 -14.21
CA GLY A 125 5.81 5.59 -13.97
C GLY A 125 5.26 5.08 -12.64
N SER A 126 4.19 4.31 -12.70
CA SER A 126 3.73 3.51 -11.55
C SER A 126 4.40 2.14 -11.61
N VAL A 127 5.19 1.83 -10.60
CA VAL A 127 5.96 0.57 -10.55
C VAL A 127 5.11 -0.59 -10.06
N LEU A 128 4.14 -0.35 -9.19
CA LEU A 128 3.35 -1.42 -8.59
C LEU A 128 2.52 -2.22 -9.61
N PRO A 129 1.81 -1.61 -10.59
CA PRO A 129 1.15 -2.34 -11.65
C PRO A 129 2.11 -3.19 -12.47
N ASP A 130 3.31 -2.68 -12.79
CA ASP A 130 4.32 -3.41 -13.55
C ASP A 130 4.86 -4.61 -12.76
N LEU A 131 5.04 -4.46 -11.44
CA LEU A 131 5.42 -5.57 -10.55
C LEU A 131 4.30 -6.62 -10.39
N CYS A 132 3.05 -6.20 -10.52
CA CYS A 132 1.87 -7.05 -10.36
C CYS A 132 1.39 -7.66 -11.70
N GLY A 133 1.77 -7.11 -12.85
CA GLY A 133 1.28 -7.48 -14.18
C GLY A 133 2.35 -7.99 -15.13
N GLY A 134 1.95 -8.26 -16.39
CA GLY A 134 2.83 -8.59 -17.50
C GLY A 134 3.69 -9.83 -17.29
N GLU A 135 4.90 -9.82 -17.80
CA GLU A 135 5.87 -10.90 -17.66
C GLU A 135 6.28 -11.15 -16.20
N SER A 136 6.22 -10.14 -15.35
CA SER A 136 6.46 -10.27 -13.90
C SER A 136 5.43 -11.17 -13.20
N ALA A 137 4.24 -11.30 -13.79
CA ALA A 137 3.18 -12.17 -13.25
C ALA A 137 3.50 -13.67 -13.39
N SER A 138 4.42 -14.05 -14.29
CA SER A 138 4.83 -15.45 -14.52
C SER A 138 6.22 -15.79 -13.99
N GLY A 139 6.96 -14.80 -13.44
CA GLY A 139 8.31 -14.97 -12.94
C GLY A 139 8.38 -15.27 -11.44
N LYS A 140 9.60 -15.19 -10.87
CA LYS A 140 9.86 -15.39 -9.43
C LYS A 140 9.04 -14.46 -8.51
N LEU A 141 8.61 -13.29 -9.02
CA LEU A 141 7.77 -12.35 -8.28
C LEU A 141 6.32 -12.85 -8.13
N ALA A 142 5.85 -13.76 -8.99
CA ALA A 142 4.51 -14.33 -8.88
C ALA A 142 4.28 -15.05 -7.55
N GLU A 143 5.30 -15.75 -7.06
CA GLU A 143 5.25 -16.47 -5.78
C GLU A 143 5.24 -15.53 -4.57
N CYS A 144 5.71 -14.29 -4.76
CA CYS A 144 5.77 -13.27 -3.71
C CYS A 144 4.54 -12.36 -3.67
N ARG A 145 3.54 -12.62 -4.54
CA ARG A 145 2.34 -11.79 -4.66
C ARG A 145 1.13 -12.45 -3.99
N VAL A 146 0.40 -11.65 -3.22
CA VAL A 146 -0.89 -12.04 -2.65
C VAL A 146 -1.94 -11.01 -3.09
N HIS A 147 -2.99 -11.47 -3.75
CA HIS A 147 -4.13 -10.65 -4.12
C HIS A 147 -5.24 -10.79 -3.07
N LEU A 148 -5.68 -9.65 -2.51
CA LEU A 148 -6.77 -9.61 -1.54
C LEU A 148 -8.07 -9.28 -2.30
N ASN A 149 -8.97 -10.25 -2.40
CA ASN A 149 -10.22 -10.15 -3.16
C ASN A 149 -11.48 -9.92 -2.30
N ILE A 150 -11.33 -9.85 -0.98
CA ILE A 150 -12.46 -9.61 -0.08
C ILE A 150 -12.44 -8.15 0.36
N SER A 151 -13.39 -7.35 -0.14
CA SER A 151 -13.59 -5.99 0.33
C SER A 151 -14.30 -5.99 1.68
N ARG A 152 -13.74 -5.27 2.65
CA ARG A 152 -14.41 -5.02 3.94
C ARG A 152 -14.98 -3.60 4.05
N ARG A 153 -14.78 -2.76 3.03
CA ARG A 153 -15.30 -1.37 2.99
C ARG A 153 -16.65 -1.29 2.29
N ALA A 154 -16.83 -2.04 1.21
CA ALA A 154 -18.12 -2.16 0.55
C ALA A 154 -18.91 -3.29 1.23
N ALA A 155 -20.12 -3.00 1.69
CA ALA A 155 -21.01 -4.02 2.20
C ALA A 155 -21.42 -4.96 1.04
N GLU A 156 -21.53 -6.25 1.31
CA GLU A 156 -22.07 -7.20 0.36
C GLU A 156 -23.47 -6.75 -0.10
N GLY A 157 -23.74 -6.87 -1.39
CA GLY A 157 -25.05 -6.50 -1.98
C GLY A 157 -25.22 -5.02 -2.28
N THR A 158 -24.19 -4.17 -2.15
CA THR A 158 -24.29 -2.76 -2.57
C THR A 158 -24.11 -2.57 -4.08
N GLY A 159 -23.65 -3.59 -4.81
CA GLY A 159 -23.37 -3.53 -6.25
C GLY A 159 -22.10 -2.74 -6.64
N ILE A 160 -21.38 -2.20 -5.65
CA ILE A 160 -20.20 -1.35 -5.90
C ILE A 160 -19.02 -2.20 -6.40
N LEU A 161 -18.86 -3.42 -5.89
CA LEU A 161 -17.75 -4.30 -6.27
C LEU A 161 -17.93 -4.80 -7.70
N GLU A 162 -19.13 -5.20 -8.06
CA GLU A 162 -19.50 -5.66 -9.40
C GLU A 162 -19.34 -4.54 -10.42
N LEU A 163 -19.73 -3.31 -10.06
CA LEU A 163 -19.51 -2.13 -10.89
C LEU A 163 -18.01 -1.88 -11.11
N ALA A 164 -17.21 -1.95 -10.04
CA ALA A 164 -15.76 -1.78 -10.13
C ALA A 164 -15.13 -2.86 -11.03
N GLU A 165 -15.59 -4.10 -10.95
CA GLU A 165 -15.13 -5.20 -11.82
C GLU A 165 -15.44 -4.93 -13.28
N HIS A 166 -16.65 -4.50 -13.63
CA HIS A 166 -17.00 -4.14 -15.01
C HIS A 166 -16.14 -3.00 -15.55
N ILE A 167 -15.81 -1.99 -14.71
CA ILE A 167 -14.95 -0.90 -15.11
C ILE A 167 -13.52 -1.37 -15.31
N ASN A 168 -12.95 -2.13 -14.38
CA ASN A 168 -11.57 -2.61 -14.44
C ASN A 168 -11.32 -3.61 -15.57
N THR A 169 -12.33 -4.38 -15.94
CA THR A 169 -12.28 -5.31 -17.09
C THR A 169 -12.60 -4.66 -18.43
N GLY A 170 -12.81 -3.33 -18.46
CA GLY A 170 -13.08 -2.59 -19.69
C GLY A 170 -14.41 -2.92 -20.35
N GLN A 171 -15.44 -3.19 -19.56
CA GLN A 171 -16.80 -3.52 -20.01
C GLN A 171 -17.77 -2.34 -19.80
N PRO A 172 -17.65 -1.24 -20.56
CA PRO A 172 -18.40 0.00 -20.26
C PRO A 172 -19.92 -0.18 -20.39
N GLN A 173 -20.38 -1.01 -21.33
CA GLN A 173 -21.82 -1.25 -21.49
C GLN A 173 -22.37 -2.02 -20.31
N ALA A 174 -21.68 -3.07 -19.83
CA ALA A 174 -22.09 -3.84 -18.67
C ALA A 174 -22.11 -2.95 -17.39
N ALA A 175 -21.13 -2.03 -17.25
CA ALA A 175 -21.12 -1.08 -16.15
C ALA A 175 -22.31 -0.12 -16.18
N LEU A 176 -22.70 0.39 -17.36
CA LEU A 176 -23.88 1.25 -17.52
C LEU A 176 -25.18 0.50 -17.24
N ASP A 177 -25.32 -0.72 -17.77
CA ASP A 177 -26.49 -1.57 -17.53
C ASP A 177 -26.61 -1.89 -16.04
N TRP A 178 -25.48 -2.16 -15.37
CA TRP A 178 -25.42 -2.44 -13.93
C TRP A 178 -25.89 -1.26 -13.08
N ILE A 179 -25.49 -0.03 -13.41
CA ILE A 179 -25.95 1.20 -12.72
C ILE A 179 -27.45 1.42 -12.88
N GLN A 180 -28.02 1.02 -14.02
CA GLN A 180 -29.42 1.25 -14.37
C GLN A 180 -30.33 0.11 -13.90
N ASP A 181 -29.77 -1.03 -13.43
CA ASP A 181 -30.56 -2.16 -12.93
C ASP A 181 -31.28 -1.79 -11.63
N PRO A 182 -32.63 -1.88 -11.60
CA PRO A 182 -33.42 -1.62 -10.39
C PRO A 182 -33.07 -2.53 -9.20
N LYS A 183 -32.37 -3.65 -9.44
CA LYS A 183 -31.89 -4.54 -8.39
C LYS A 183 -30.73 -3.96 -7.60
N ASN A 184 -30.13 -2.88 -8.07
CA ASN A 184 -29.00 -2.19 -7.41
C ASN A 184 -29.44 -0.85 -6.80
N PRO A 185 -30.28 -0.84 -5.75
CA PRO A 185 -30.89 0.38 -5.21
C PRO A 185 -29.88 1.38 -4.60
N HIS A 186 -28.66 0.94 -4.37
CA HIS A 186 -27.59 1.77 -3.81
C HIS A 186 -26.74 2.49 -4.88
N LEU A 187 -26.97 2.20 -6.16
CA LEU A 187 -26.29 2.84 -7.27
C LEU A 187 -27.25 3.83 -7.95
N HIS A 188 -26.84 5.07 -8.03
CA HIS A 188 -27.64 6.12 -8.66
C HIS A 188 -26.81 6.89 -9.68
N GLN A 189 -27.29 6.95 -10.92
CA GLN A 189 -26.74 7.84 -11.91
C GLN A 189 -27.18 9.28 -11.60
N VAL A 190 -26.26 10.10 -11.14
CA VAL A 190 -26.49 11.54 -11.04
C VAL A 190 -26.34 12.13 -12.46
N LYS A 191 -27.44 12.57 -13.08
CA LYS A 191 -27.35 13.36 -14.32
C LYS A 191 -26.63 14.67 -13.98
N GLY A 192 -25.42 14.82 -14.51
CA GLY A 192 -24.54 15.93 -14.18
C GLY A 192 -25.22 17.27 -14.43
N ALA A 193 -25.29 18.10 -13.42
CA ALA A 193 -25.30 19.54 -13.64
C ALA A 193 -23.98 19.86 -14.36
N ASN A 194 -24.09 20.62 -15.46
CA ASN A 194 -22.96 21.07 -16.27
C ASN A 194 -21.71 21.30 -15.45
N VAL A 195 -20.73 20.40 -15.55
CA VAL A 195 -19.36 20.70 -15.15
C VAL A 195 -18.87 21.59 -16.28
N ALA A 196 -18.89 22.88 -16.06
CA ALA A 196 -18.27 23.86 -16.96
C ALA A 196 -16.77 23.51 -17.08
N PRO A 197 -16.17 23.70 -18.27
CA PRO A 197 -14.79 23.34 -18.56
C PRO A 197 -13.78 24.09 -17.71
#